data_0f5f12d5163868bbf6f8b4687529f1b3
#
_entry.id   0f5f12d5163868bbf6f8b4687529f1b3
#
_cell.length_a   1.000
_cell.length_b   1.000
_cell.length_c   1.000
_cell.angle_alpha   90.00
_cell.angle_beta   90.00
_cell.angle_gamma   90.00
#
_symmetry.space_group_name_H-M   'P 1'
#
loop_
_entity.id
_entity.type
_entity.pdbx_description
1 polymer ?
#
loop_
_entity_poly.entity_id
_entity_poly.type
_entity_poly.pdbx_seq_one_letter_code
_entity_poly.pdbx_strand_id
1 'polypeptide(L)'
;TNPYKAQFPLFQQHPEIAFLDSAATAQRPACVLDAERDFYQRMNANPLRGLYSLSVEATDAIAKVRQQIADLIGASQANEVVFTRNTSESLNLVAKSFAPTVLEPGDEVVITIMEHHSNLIPWQQVCRETGAKLVYLYPTKTGQLTTEEVLSKVSPKTKILAVGQVSNVLGVEN
;
A
#
# COMPACT_ATOMS: atom_id res chain seq x y z
N THR A 1 9.97 -3.19 28.08
CA THR A 1 10.20 -4.23 27.05
C THR A 1 8.96 -4.32 26.17
N ASN A 2 9.12 -4.33 24.85
CA ASN A 2 8.01 -4.47 23.91
C ASN A 2 7.36 -5.87 24.07
N PRO A 3 6.08 -5.99 24.47
CA PRO A 3 5.43 -7.27 24.75
C PRO A 3 5.28 -8.14 23.49
N TYR A 4 5.35 -7.54 22.31
CA TYR A 4 5.23 -8.24 21.03
C TYR A 4 6.54 -8.83 20.52
N LYS A 5 7.72 -8.43 21.06
CA LYS A 5 9.02 -8.87 20.56
C LYS A 5 9.16 -10.40 20.53
N ALA A 6 8.60 -11.08 21.54
CA ALA A 6 8.62 -12.54 21.66
C ALA A 6 7.82 -13.28 20.56
N GLN A 7 6.93 -12.59 19.86
CA GLN A 7 6.15 -13.18 18.76
C GLN A 7 6.93 -13.31 17.45
N PHE A 8 8.11 -12.68 17.37
CA PHE A 8 8.95 -12.65 16.17
C PHE A 8 10.13 -13.60 16.31
N PRO A 9 10.21 -14.70 15.56
CA PRO A 9 11.28 -15.69 15.67
C PRO A 9 12.68 -15.10 15.48
N LEU A 10 12.85 -14.09 14.61
CA LEU A 10 14.13 -13.41 14.44
C LEU A 10 14.69 -12.86 15.75
N PHE A 11 13.84 -12.23 16.56
CA PHE A 11 14.27 -11.63 17.83
C PHE A 11 14.44 -12.65 18.97
N GLN A 12 13.94 -13.87 18.79
CA GLN A 12 14.27 -14.98 19.69
C GLN A 12 15.70 -15.50 19.43
N GLN A 13 16.13 -15.48 18.16
CA GLN A 13 17.49 -15.84 17.76
C GLN A 13 18.50 -14.72 18.03
N HIS A 14 18.04 -13.48 17.98
CA HIS A 14 18.85 -12.27 18.09
C HIS A 14 18.25 -11.31 19.12
N PRO A 15 18.23 -11.66 20.43
CA PRO A 15 17.57 -10.86 21.47
C PRO A 15 18.20 -9.48 21.68
N GLU A 16 19.48 -9.33 21.31
CA GLU A 16 20.26 -8.09 21.43
C GLU A 16 19.90 -7.04 20.38
N ILE A 17 19.26 -7.42 19.26
CA ILE A 17 18.99 -6.50 18.15
C ILE A 17 17.85 -5.55 18.49
N ALA A 18 18.08 -4.24 18.26
CA ALA A 18 17.08 -3.23 18.10
C ALA A 18 16.86 -3.00 16.59
N PHE A 19 15.81 -3.61 16.02
CA PHE A 19 15.51 -3.51 14.60
C PHE A 19 14.75 -2.23 14.30
N LEU A 20 15.35 -1.29 13.56
CA LEU A 20 14.81 0.02 13.25
C LEU A 20 14.55 0.24 11.74
N ASP A 21 14.63 -0.83 10.94
CA ASP A 21 14.53 -0.77 9.48
C ASP A 21 13.21 -1.36 8.94
N SER A 22 12.13 -1.22 9.71
CA SER A 22 10.81 -1.74 9.29
C SER A 22 10.22 -1.03 8.07
N ALA A 23 10.70 0.19 7.75
CA ALA A 23 10.30 0.89 6.54
C ALA A 23 10.80 0.17 5.27
N ALA A 24 11.98 -0.46 5.32
CA ALA A 24 12.51 -1.25 4.21
C ALA A 24 11.94 -2.68 4.20
N THR A 25 11.88 -3.34 5.37
CA THR A 25 11.31 -4.67 5.50
C THR A 25 10.79 -4.92 6.92
N ALA A 26 9.52 -5.30 7.05
CA ALA A 26 8.94 -5.69 8.33
C ALA A 26 9.29 -7.14 8.67
N GLN A 27 9.62 -7.41 9.93
CA GLN A 27 9.81 -8.77 10.42
C GLN A 27 8.45 -9.50 10.50
N ARG A 28 8.48 -10.81 10.33
CA ARG A 28 7.27 -11.63 10.30
C ARG A 28 7.06 -12.34 11.64
N PRO A 29 5.90 -12.18 12.29
CA PRO A 29 5.59 -12.94 13.49
C PRO A 29 5.37 -14.42 13.18
N ALA A 30 5.54 -15.28 14.19
CA ALA A 30 5.40 -16.72 14.06
C ALA A 30 4.07 -17.14 13.44
N CYS A 31 2.96 -16.50 13.85
CA CYS A 31 1.62 -16.81 13.32
C CYS A 31 1.50 -16.62 11.80
N VAL A 32 2.21 -15.66 11.21
CA VAL A 32 2.22 -15.45 9.74
C VAL A 32 3.02 -16.53 9.05
N LEU A 33 4.21 -16.87 9.59
CA LEU A 33 5.05 -17.94 9.04
C LEU A 33 4.35 -19.31 9.14
N ASP A 34 3.65 -19.56 10.24
CA ASP A 34 2.89 -20.79 10.46
C ASP A 34 1.68 -20.88 9.50
N ALA A 35 0.96 -19.77 9.31
CA ALA A 35 -0.18 -19.72 8.38
C ALA A 35 0.25 -20.01 6.92
N GLU A 36 1.38 -19.43 6.49
CA GLU A 36 1.94 -19.68 5.15
C GLU A 36 2.35 -21.16 5.01
N ARG A 37 3.08 -21.71 5.99
CA ARG A 37 3.47 -23.10 6.00
C ARG A 37 2.26 -24.04 5.98
N ASP A 38 1.25 -23.79 6.80
CA ASP A 38 0.05 -24.60 6.89
C ASP A 38 -0.76 -24.56 5.60
N PHE A 39 -0.83 -23.42 4.92
CA PHE A 39 -1.46 -23.31 3.61
C PHE A 39 -0.78 -24.26 2.60
N TYR A 40 0.54 -24.17 2.47
CA TYR A 40 1.27 -25.03 1.51
C TYR A 40 1.21 -26.52 1.86
N GLN A 41 1.15 -26.86 3.13
CA GLN A 41 1.09 -28.28 3.56
C GLN A 41 -0.31 -28.89 3.46
N ARG A 42 -1.38 -28.10 3.58
CA ARG A 42 -2.75 -28.62 3.75
C ARG A 42 -3.74 -28.20 2.68
N MET A 43 -3.60 -27.01 2.10
CA MET A 43 -4.62 -26.40 1.23
C MET A 43 -4.09 -25.90 -0.11
N ASN A 44 -2.83 -26.16 -0.45
CA ASN A 44 -2.24 -25.62 -1.67
C ASN A 44 -2.93 -26.17 -2.92
N ALA A 45 -3.93 -25.45 -3.39
CA ALA A 45 -4.70 -25.77 -4.59
C ALA A 45 -5.02 -24.49 -5.36
N ASN A 46 -5.36 -24.65 -6.66
CA ASN A 46 -5.75 -23.50 -7.49
C ASN A 46 -7.15 -23.02 -7.11
N PRO A 47 -7.29 -21.79 -6.54
CA PRO A 47 -8.59 -21.25 -6.18
C PRO A 47 -9.43 -20.91 -7.44
N LEU A 48 -10.75 -20.81 -7.27
CA LEU A 48 -11.74 -20.33 -8.24
C LEU A 48 -12.05 -21.26 -9.43
N ARG A 49 -11.27 -22.27 -9.73
CA ARG A 49 -11.44 -23.07 -10.96
C ARG A 49 -11.61 -24.58 -10.75
N GLY A 50 -11.45 -25.07 -9.53
CA GLY A 50 -11.59 -26.50 -9.22
C GLY A 50 -12.89 -26.79 -8.49
N LEU A 51 -13.47 -27.98 -8.77
CA LEU A 51 -14.66 -28.48 -8.06
C LEU A 51 -14.30 -29.49 -6.96
N TYR A 52 -13.02 -29.79 -6.77
CA TYR A 52 -12.56 -30.70 -5.70
C TYR A 52 -12.35 -29.90 -4.39
N SER A 53 -12.43 -30.61 -3.26
CA SER A 53 -12.49 -30.01 -1.91
C SER A 53 -11.40 -28.99 -1.64
N LEU A 54 -10.12 -29.30 -1.93
CA LEU A 54 -9.00 -28.38 -1.69
C LEU A 54 -9.12 -27.08 -2.48
N SER A 55 -9.64 -27.11 -3.71
CA SER A 55 -9.85 -25.88 -4.50
C SER A 55 -10.97 -25.03 -3.92
N VAL A 56 -12.02 -25.63 -3.41
CA VAL A 56 -13.12 -24.94 -2.72
C VAL A 56 -12.60 -24.31 -1.44
N GLU A 57 -11.89 -25.07 -0.61
CA GLU A 57 -11.29 -24.59 0.64
C GLU A 57 -10.34 -23.39 0.40
N ALA A 58 -9.47 -23.46 -0.61
CA ALA A 58 -8.58 -22.36 -0.97
C ALA A 58 -9.35 -21.13 -1.46
N THR A 59 -10.46 -21.33 -2.19
CA THR A 59 -11.35 -20.27 -2.65
C THR A 59 -12.01 -19.55 -1.48
N ASP A 60 -12.58 -20.34 -0.54
CA ASP A 60 -13.25 -19.82 0.65
C ASP A 60 -12.26 -19.07 1.56
N ALA A 61 -11.03 -19.59 1.69
CA ALA A 61 -9.98 -18.92 2.48
C ALA A 61 -9.64 -17.53 1.91
N ILE A 62 -9.47 -17.41 0.58
CA ILE A 62 -9.21 -16.11 -0.07
C ILE A 62 -10.40 -15.16 0.08
N ALA A 63 -11.62 -15.66 -0.09
CA ALA A 63 -12.83 -14.85 0.06
C ALA A 63 -12.96 -14.31 1.50
N LYS A 64 -12.71 -15.16 2.50
CA LYS A 64 -12.71 -14.77 3.91
C LYS A 64 -11.67 -13.70 4.23
N VAL A 65 -10.43 -13.88 3.77
CA VAL A 65 -9.36 -12.88 3.99
C VAL A 65 -9.71 -11.55 3.32
N ARG A 66 -10.26 -11.60 2.10
CA ARG A 66 -10.70 -10.39 1.39
C ARG A 66 -11.77 -9.64 2.17
N GLN A 67 -12.76 -10.34 2.72
CA GLN A 67 -13.77 -9.71 3.58
C GLN A 67 -13.15 -9.11 4.84
N GLN A 68 -12.25 -9.83 5.52
CA GLN A 68 -11.56 -9.31 6.71
C GLN A 68 -10.77 -8.02 6.43
N ILE A 69 -10.13 -7.93 5.27
CA ILE A 69 -9.43 -6.70 4.87
C ILE A 69 -10.43 -5.59 4.54
N ALA A 70 -11.52 -5.89 3.85
CA ALA A 70 -12.59 -4.91 3.58
C ALA A 70 -13.14 -4.32 4.89
N ASP A 71 -13.44 -5.17 5.86
CA ASP A 71 -13.92 -4.75 7.18
C ASP A 71 -12.88 -3.87 7.91
N LEU A 72 -11.59 -4.25 7.86
CA LEU A 72 -10.50 -3.51 8.49
C LEU A 72 -10.31 -2.10 7.93
N ILE A 73 -10.44 -1.94 6.62
CA ILE A 73 -10.25 -0.63 5.94
C ILE A 73 -11.56 0.14 5.76
N GLY A 74 -12.69 -0.40 6.19
CA GLY A 74 -14.01 0.23 6.03
C GLY A 74 -14.53 0.25 4.60
N ALA A 75 -14.10 -0.68 3.75
CA ALA A 75 -14.64 -0.84 2.41
C ALA A 75 -16.07 -1.40 2.48
N SER A 76 -16.93 -0.94 1.57
CA SER A 76 -18.35 -1.34 1.55
C SER A 76 -18.55 -2.79 1.08
N GLN A 77 -17.64 -3.28 0.24
CA GLN A 77 -17.73 -4.62 -0.34
C GLN A 77 -16.34 -5.25 -0.46
N ALA A 78 -16.27 -6.58 -0.31
CA ALA A 78 -15.02 -7.32 -0.44
C ALA A 78 -14.37 -7.21 -1.84
N ASN A 79 -15.15 -6.99 -2.89
CA ASN A 79 -14.65 -6.81 -4.26
C ASN A 79 -13.93 -5.49 -4.51
N GLU A 80 -14.01 -4.53 -3.58
CA GLU A 80 -13.21 -3.30 -3.61
C GLU A 80 -11.74 -3.54 -3.20
N VAL A 81 -11.44 -4.70 -2.61
CA VAL A 81 -10.09 -5.09 -2.20
C VAL A 81 -9.40 -5.84 -3.33
N VAL A 82 -8.29 -5.30 -3.82
CA VAL A 82 -7.44 -5.93 -4.84
C VAL A 82 -6.08 -6.26 -4.23
N PHE A 83 -5.74 -7.56 -4.19
CA PHE A 83 -4.42 -7.99 -3.72
C PHE A 83 -3.37 -7.83 -4.82
N THR A 84 -2.25 -7.24 -4.47
CA THR A 84 -1.08 -7.07 -5.32
C THR A 84 0.17 -7.56 -4.59
N ARG A 85 1.29 -7.66 -5.28
CA ARG A 85 2.54 -8.14 -4.68
C ARG A 85 3.17 -7.12 -3.73
N ASN A 86 2.95 -5.82 -3.98
CA ASN A 86 3.51 -4.72 -3.19
C ASN A 86 2.89 -3.38 -3.60
N THR A 87 3.19 -2.32 -2.83
CA THR A 87 2.71 -0.96 -3.09
C THR A 87 3.14 -0.42 -4.46
N SER A 88 4.35 -0.76 -4.95
CA SER A 88 4.78 -0.32 -6.28
C SER A 88 3.87 -0.85 -7.38
N GLU A 89 3.46 -2.12 -7.29
CA GLU A 89 2.49 -2.69 -8.23
C GLU A 89 1.12 -2.01 -8.10
N SER A 90 0.63 -1.80 -6.88
CA SER A 90 -0.67 -1.14 -6.64
C SER A 90 -0.72 0.26 -7.24
N LEU A 91 0.29 1.09 -6.97
CA LEU A 91 0.33 2.46 -7.46
C LEU A 91 0.52 2.53 -8.99
N ASN A 92 1.33 1.64 -9.58
CA ASN A 92 1.43 1.53 -11.03
C ASN A 92 0.11 1.05 -11.66
N LEU A 93 -0.61 0.13 -11.02
CA LEU A 93 -1.92 -0.32 -11.49
C LEU A 93 -2.91 0.85 -11.53
N VAL A 94 -3.00 1.64 -10.45
CA VAL A 94 -3.87 2.83 -10.41
C VAL A 94 -3.44 3.87 -11.44
N ALA A 95 -2.15 4.19 -11.52
CA ALA A 95 -1.64 5.19 -12.45
C ALA A 95 -1.85 4.80 -13.92
N LYS A 96 -1.75 3.51 -14.26
CA LYS A 96 -1.87 3.04 -15.65
C LYS A 96 -3.29 2.70 -16.08
N SER A 97 -4.17 2.28 -15.15
CA SER A 97 -5.52 1.85 -15.49
C SER A 97 -6.58 2.90 -15.15
N PHE A 98 -6.51 3.52 -13.97
CA PHE A 98 -7.52 4.48 -13.53
C PHE A 98 -7.18 5.92 -13.94
N ALA A 99 -5.95 6.38 -13.73
CA ALA A 99 -5.60 7.77 -13.97
C ALA A 99 -5.89 8.26 -15.40
N PRO A 100 -5.63 7.47 -16.48
CA PRO A 100 -5.99 7.88 -17.83
C PRO A 100 -7.50 8.05 -18.08
N THR A 101 -8.35 7.49 -17.23
CA THR A 101 -9.81 7.62 -17.37
C THR A 101 -10.35 8.92 -16.76
N VAL A 102 -9.54 9.62 -15.94
CA VAL A 102 -9.96 10.82 -15.21
C VAL A 102 -9.07 12.04 -15.50
N LEU A 103 -7.92 11.86 -16.15
CA LEU A 103 -6.97 12.93 -16.48
C LEU A 103 -7.11 13.36 -17.93
N GLU A 104 -7.22 14.67 -18.12
CA GLU A 104 -7.17 15.35 -19.42
C GLU A 104 -5.96 16.30 -19.47
N PRO A 105 -5.55 16.76 -20.68
CA PRO A 105 -4.47 17.73 -20.80
C PRO A 105 -4.76 19.00 -20.00
N GLY A 106 -3.82 19.35 -19.11
CA GLY A 106 -3.92 20.50 -18.22
C GLY A 106 -4.53 20.24 -16.85
N ASP A 107 -5.07 19.04 -16.59
CA ASP A 107 -5.43 18.59 -15.24
C ASP A 107 -4.19 18.41 -14.35
N GLU A 108 -4.40 18.22 -13.06
CA GLU A 108 -3.32 18.20 -12.07
C GLU A 108 -3.36 16.91 -11.25
N VAL A 109 -2.17 16.33 -11.05
CA VAL A 109 -1.88 15.31 -10.03
C VAL A 109 -1.03 15.97 -8.96
N VAL A 110 -1.49 15.99 -7.73
CA VAL A 110 -0.80 16.61 -6.59
C VAL A 110 -0.15 15.51 -5.75
N ILE A 111 1.14 15.66 -5.47
CA ILE A 111 1.93 14.73 -4.62
C ILE A 111 2.82 15.52 -3.67
N THR A 112 3.35 14.88 -2.62
CA THR A 112 4.40 15.52 -1.82
C THR A 112 5.79 15.29 -2.43
N ILE A 113 6.74 16.19 -2.14
CA ILE A 113 8.15 15.96 -2.50
C ILE A 113 8.78 14.85 -1.64
N MET A 114 8.13 14.45 -0.56
CA MET A 114 8.59 13.41 0.38
C MET A 114 8.20 11.98 -0.06
N GLU A 115 7.52 11.83 -1.19
CA GLU A 115 7.01 10.53 -1.60
C GLU A 115 8.13 9.52 -1.89
N HIS A 116 7.90 8.29 -1.50
CA HIS A 116 8.70 7.16 -1.98
C HIS A 116 8.60 7.07 -3.52
N HIS A 117 9.65 6.64 -4.19
CA HIS A 117 9.67 6.53 -5.66
C HIS A 117 8.47 5.76 -6.24
N SER A 118 7.93 4.77 -5.51
CA SER A 118 6.73 4.05 -5.92
C SER A 118 5.48 4.93 -6.03
N ASN A 119 5.42 6.03 -5.26
CA ASN A 119 4.33 7.03 -5.33
C ASN A 119 4.76 8.33 -6.01
N LEU A 120 5.84 8.33 -6.75
CA LEU A 120 6.34 9.47 -7.55
C LEU A 120 6.41 9.12 -9.03
N ILE A 121 7.15 8.07 -9.37
CA ILE A 121 7.47 7.73 -10.77
C ILE A 121 6.22 7.40 -11.61
N PRO A 122 5.23 6.62 -11.11
CA PRO A 122 4.02 6.35 -11.89
C PRO A 122 3.26 7.63 -12.26
N TRP A 123 3.19 8.60 -11.34
CA TRP A 123 2.52 9.88 -11.58
C TRP A 123 3.26 10.75 -12.57
N GLN A 124 4.61 10.76 -12.53
CA GLN A 124 5.40 11.44 -13.56
C GLN A 124 5.15 10.86 -14.96
N GLN A 125 5.04 9.53 -15.06
CA GLN A 125 4.80 8.87 -16.34
C GLN A 125 3.41 9.20 -16.88
N VAL A 126 2.35 9.00 -16.08
CA VAL A 126 0.98 9.24 -16.54
C VAL A 126 0.73 10.71 -16.87
N CYS A 127 1.32 11.66 -16.12
CA CYS A 127 1.22 13.08 -16.47
C CYS A 127 1.85 13.40 -17.83
N ARG A 128 2.97 12.76 -18.18
CA ARG A 128 3.58 12.91 -19.52
C ARG A 128 2.69 12.33 -20.62
N GLU A 129 2.06 11.18 -20.35
CA GLU A 129 1.23 10.47 -21.32
C GLU A 129 -0.11 11.17 -21.57
N THR A 130 -0.71 11.76 -20.52
CA THR A 130 -2.03 12.42 -20.58
C THR A 130 -1.97 13.91 -20.84
N GLY A 131 -0.78 14.54 -20.74
CA GLY A 131 -0.65 16.01 -20.78
C GLY A 131 -1.07 16.71 -19.49
N ALA A 132 -1.32 15.96 -18.42
CA ALA A 132 -1.58 16.50 -17.08
C ALA A 132 -0.29 17.05 -16.45
N LYS A 133 -0.44 17.87 -15.42
CA LYS A 133 0.65 18.50 -14.68
C LYS A 133 0.88 17.81 -13.34
N LEU A 134 2.14 17.56 -13.01
CA LEU A 134 2.50 17.11 -11.67
C LEU A 134 2.78 18.33 -10.79
N VAL A 135 2.04 18.46 -9.68
CA VAL A 135 2.13 19.56 -8.72
C VAL A 135 2.70 19.03 -7.41
N TYR A 136 3.70 19.72 -6.86
CA TYR A 136 4.37 19.28 -5.64
C TYR A 136 3.94 20.08 -4.43
N LEU A 137 3.65 19.37 -3.33
CA LEU A 137 3.49 19.89 -1.99
C LEU A 137 4.84 19.86 -1.27
N TYR A 138 5.16 20.94 -0.56
CA TYR A 138 6.42 21.07 0.15
C TYR A 138 6.17 21.07 1.67
N PRO A 139 6.85 20.20 2.41
CA PRO A 139 6.75 20.19 3.87
C PRO A 139 7.49 21.40 4.48
N THR A 140 7.20 21.66 5.73
CA THR A 140 7.98 22.57 6.57
C THR A 140 9.41 22.05 6.78
N LYS A 141 10.27 22.85 7.40
CA LYS A 141 11.63 22.41 7.78
C LYS A 141 11.65 21.23 8.77
N THR A 142 10.55 21.00 9.47
CA THR A 142 10.35 19.85 10.38
C THR A 142 9.70 18.64 9.71
N GLY A 143 9.46 18.72 8.39
CA GLY A 143 8.91 17.61 7.61
C GLY A 143 7.38 17.51 7.61
N GLN A 144 6.67 18.42 8.27
CA GLN A 144 5.20 18.41 8.36
C GLN A 144 4.56 19.05 7.13
N LEU A 145 3.53 18.40 6.61
CA LEU A 145 2.68 18.97 5.57
C LEU A 145 1.56 19.78 6.24
N THR A 146 1.49 21.07 5.92
CA THR A 146 0.47 21.95 6.51
C THR A 146 -0.80 22.02 5.64
N THR A 147 -1.93 22.26 6.26
CA THR A 147 -3.20 22.46 5.56
C THR A 147 -3.12 23.65 4.58
N GLU A 148 -2.41 24.72 4.95
CA GLU A 148 -2.21 25.90 4.10
C GLU A 148 -1.46 25.54 2.82
N GLU A 149 -0.41 24.73 2.90
CA GLU A 149 0.33 24.26 1.71
C GLU A 149 -0.59 23.45 0.80
N VAL A 150 -1.35 22.50 1.35
CA VAL A 150 -2.30 21.70 0.58
C VAL A 150 -3.34 22.60 -0.11
N LEU A 151 -4.00 23.48 0.62
CA LEU A 151 -5.02 24.37 0.08
C LEU A 151 -4.46 25.36 -0.95
N SER A 152 -3.18 25.73 -0.87
CA SER A 152 -2.53 26.61 -1.84
C SER A 152 -2.27 25.94 -3.19
N LYS A 153 -2.23 24.59 -3.24
CA LYS A 153 -1.87 23.80 -4.43
C LYS A 153 -3.03 23.03 -5.05
N VAL A 154 -4.02 22.66 -4.23
CA VAL A 154 -5.21 21.98 -4.74
C VAL A 154 -6.13 23.00 -5.41
N SER A 155 -6.53 22.70 -6.63
CA SER A 155 -7.37 23.55 -7.48
C SER A 155 -8.53 22.75 -8.11
N PRO A 156 -9.50 23.38 -8.77
CA PRO A 156 -10.52 22.68 -9.52
C PRO A 156 -9.99 21.73 -10.63
N LYS A 157 -8.72 21.91 -11.03
CA LYS A 157 -8.02 21.04 -11.99
C LYS A 157 -7.39 19.82 -11.34
N THR A 158 -7.27 19.77 -10.02
CA THR A 158 -6.72 18.64 -9.30
C THR A 158 -7.69 17.47 -9.37
N LYS A 159 -7.29 16.40 -10.05
CA LYS A 159 -8.06 15.15 -10.19
C LYS A 159 -7.55 14.05 -9.29
N ILE A 160 -6.27 14.07 -8.97
CA ILE A 160 -5.62 13.05 -8.14
C ILE A 160 -4.76 13.75 -7.09
N LEU A 161 -4.91 13.32 -5.84
CA LEU A 161 -4.05 13.65 -4.72
C LEU A 161 -3.44 12.33 -4.20
N ALA A 162 -2.12 12.18 -4.33
CA ALA A 162 -1.42 10.96 -3.94
C ALA A 162 -0.33 11.30 -2.90
N VAL A 163 -0.66 11.09 -1.64
CA VAL A 163 0.15 11.48 -0.48
C VAL A 163 0.32 10.29 0.46
N GLY A 164 1.55 10.03 0.87
CA GLY A 164 1.84 9.06 1.92
C GLY A 164 1.38 9.56 3.29
N GLN A 165 0.65 8.75 4.05
CA GLN A 165 0.23 9.08 5.40
C GLN A 165 1.42 9.29 6.33
N VAL A 166 2.43 8.42 6.23
CA VAL A 166 3.66 8.50 7.03
C VAL A 166 4.86 8.43 6.09
N SER A 167 5.78 9.39 6.22
CA SER A 167 7.02 9.39 5.43
C SER A 167 7.92 8.22 5.83
N ASN A 168 8.33 7.41 4.86
CA ASN A 168 9.27 6.31 5.09
C ASN A 168 10.70 6.77 5.44
N VAL A 169 11.04 8.02 5.16
CA VAL A 169 12.37 8.61 5.45
C VAL A 169 12.34 9.41 6.75
N LEU A 170 11.34 10.29 6.91
CA LEU A 170 11.28 11.22 8.03
C LEU A 170 10.50 10.66 9.23
N GLY A 171 9.63 9.67 9.01
CA GLY A 171 8.74 9.13 10.04
C GLY A 171 7.69 10.14 10.53
N VAL A 172 7.46 11.20 9.77
CA VAL A 172 6.43 12.21 10.06
C VAL A 172 5.10 11.73 9.52
N GLU A 173 4.05 11.88 10.31
CA GLU A 173 2.66 11.66 9.93
C GLU A 173 2.07 12.96 9.35
N ASN A 174 1.43 12.85 8.17
CA ASN A 174 0.82 13.96 7.42
C ASN A 174 -0.67 14.10 7.72
#